data_52b5c16aa80e78be43fea5c50034b20d
#
_entry.id   52b5c16aa80e78be43fea5c50034b20d
#
_cell.length_a   1.000
_cell.length_b   1.000
_cell.length_c   1.000
_cell.angle_alpha   90.00
_cell.angle_beta   90.00
_cell.angle_gamma   90.00
#
_symmetry.space_group_name_H-M   'P 1'
#
loop_
_entity.id
_entity.type
_entity.pdbx_description
1 polymer ?
#
loop_
_entity_poly.entity_id
_entity_poly.type
_entity_poly.pdbx_seq_one_letter_code
_entity_poly.pdbx_strand_id
1 'polypeptide(L)'
;AQKADVDFIIQLGDFSYPKDTSTCLCAPEKMPINLKYAMECPTEIPKLEILNKFNLFSKPKYHLLGNHECDFCSKADALEMYGMEKPYYSFHLKGWQFIVLDGNSYRDEHGDLVDYNFGKYFETTDLPYLGEQQLVWLREEVLSATEPIVIFSHQPLYACPRGLRNVDDLQKLIREGRAAGKRIQFCMNCHVHRDIRHFENGILYYTLNSISNYW
;
A
#
# COMPACT_ATOMS: atom_id res chain seq x y z
N ALA A 1 -17.55 5.87 10.01
CA ALA A 1 -16.66 7.01 10.26
C ALA A 1 -17.43 8.29 10.64
N GLN A 2 -18.54 8.63 9.95
CA GLN A 2 -19.30 9.88 10.27
C GLN A 2 -19.92 9.89 11.68
N LYS A 3 -20.19 8.72 12.28
CA LYS A 3 -20.73 8.60 13.65
C LYS A 3 -19.65 8.45 14.72
N ALA A 4 -18.41 8.19 14.33
CA ALA A 4 -17.28 8.07 15.24
C ALA A 4 -16.48 9.40 15.21
N ASP A 5 -16.08 9.88 16.37
CA ASP A 5 -15.21 11.05 16.47
C ASP A 5 -13.75 10.64 16.22
N VAL A 6 -13.42 10.43 14.94
CA VAL A 6 -12.07 10.08 14.50
C VAL A 6 -11.38 11.31 13.91
N ASP A 7 -10.05 11.38 14.02
CA ASP A 7 -9.28 12.53 13.56
C ASP A 7 -8.97 12.48 12.07
N PHE A 8 -8.84 11.30 11.50
CA PHE A 8 -8.64 11.06 10.05
C PHE A 8 -9.14 9.67 9.65
N ILE A 9 -9.20 9.44 8.36
CA ILE A 9 -9.38 8.10 7.78
C ILE A 9 -8.26 7.81 6.79
N ILE A 10 -7.86 6.56 6.70
CA ILE A 10 -6.90 6.07 5.71
C ILE A 10 -7.42 4.77 5.10
N GLN A 11 -7.29 4.62 3.79
CA GLN A 11 -7.47 3.35 3.11
C GLN A 11 -6.10 2.70 2.88
N LEU A 12 -6.03 1.38 2.98
CA LEU A 12 -4.78 0.61 2.97
C LEU A 12 -4.52 -0.14 1.65
N GLY A 13 -4.95 0.43 0.52
CA GLY A 13 -4.78 -0.14 -0.82
C GLY A 13 -5.84 -1.16 -1.21
N ASP A 14 -5.84 -1.53 -2.49
CA ASP A 14 -6.86 -2.37 -3.13
C ASP A 14 -8.28 -1.82 -2.93
N PHE A 15 -8.38 -0.51 -2.94
CA PHE A 15 -9.57 0.22 -2.56
C PHE A 15 -10.50 0.48 -3.74
N SER A 16 -9.93 0.81 -4.88
CA SER A 16 -10.69 1.17 -6.08
C SER A 16 -9.86 0.90 -7.33
N TYR A 17 -10.52 0.47 -8.40
CA TYR A 17 -9.89 0.32 -9.70
C TYR A 17 -10.14 1.55 -10.57
N PRO A 18 -9.27 1.85 -11.55
CA PRO A 18 -9.51 2.92 -12.52
C PRO A 18 -10.80 2.68 -13.30
N LYS A 19 -11.39 3.76 -13.76
CA LYS A 19 -12.73 3.81 -14.33
C LYS A 19 -12.88 3.05 -15.66
N ASP A 20 -11.81 2.96 -16.44
CA ASP A 20 -11.90 2.49 -17.82
C ASP A 20 -11.05 1.24 -18.04
N THR A 21 -11.70 0.09 -18.01
CA THR A 21 -11.09 -1.18 -18.38
C THR A 21 -10.99 -1.34 -19.91
N SER A 22 -11.58 -0.43 -20.70
CA SER A 22 -11.51 -0.47 -22.17
C SER A 22 -10.14 -0.11 -22.72
N THR A 23 -9.32 0.57 -21.92
CA THR A 23 -7.93 0.91 -22.25
C THR A 23 -6.93 -0.16 -21.81
N CYS A 24 -7.38 -1.25 -21.22
CA CYS A 24 -6.50 -2.35 -20.85
C CYS A 24 -5.83 -2.93 -22.11
N LEU A 25 -4.55 -2.65 -22.29
CA LEU A 25 -3.73 -3.16 -23.40
C LEU A 25 -3.39 -4.66 -23.25
N CYS A 26 -3.78 -5.28 -22.14
CA CYS A 26 -3.63 -6.72 -21.95
C CYS A 26 -4.68 -7.45 -22.78
N ALA A 27 -4.24 -8.26 -23.74
CA ALA A 27 -5.14 -9.17 -24.45
C ALA A 27 -5.89 -10.03 -23.41
N PRO A 28 -7.23 -10.16 -23.49
CA PRO A 28 -8.04 -10.92 -22.54
C PRO A 28 -7.55 -12.35 -22.28
N GLU A 29 -6.86 -12.92 -23.23
CA GLU A 29 -6.24 -14.26 -23.22
C GLU A 29 -5.03 -14.36 -22.29
N LYS A 30 -4.35 -13.26 -22.01
CA LYS A 30 -3.17 -13.20 -21.12
C LYS A 30 -3.51 -12.75 -19.71
N MET A 31 -4.76 -12.38 -19.43
CA MET A 31 -5.17 -11.99 -18.10
C MET A 31 -5.15 -13.19 -17.13
N PRO A 32 -4.59 -13.03 -15.93
CA PRO A 32 -4.78 -14.00 -14.87
C PRO A 32 -6.27 -14.27 -14.63
N ILE A 33 -6.60 -15.51 -14.28
CA ILE A 33 -7.98 -15.98 -14.17
C ILE A 33 -8.84 -15.14 -13.21
N ASN A 34 -8.23 -14.65 -12.14
CA ASN A 34 -8.84 -13.76 -11.15
C ASN A 34 -9.24 -12.39 -11.75
N LEU A 35 -8.46 -11.86 -12.70
CA LEU A 35 -8.79 -10.62 -13.40
C LEU A 35 -9.90 -10.83 -14.43
N LYS A 36 -9.96 -11.99 -15.07
CA LYS A 36 -11.08 -12.34 -15.96
C LYS A 36 -12.42 -12.32 -15.22
N TYR A 37 -12.46 -12.87 -14.00
CA TYR A 37 -13.67 -12.83 -13.17
C TYR A 37 -14.04 -11.40 -12.74
N ALA A 38 -13.07 -10.54 -12.45
CA ALA A 38 -13.35 -9.14 -12.12
C ALA A 38 -13.94 -8.35 -13.28
N MET A 39 -13.61 -8.71 -14.53
CA MET A 39 -14.17 -8.10 -15.73
C MET A 39 -15.53 -8.66 -16.12
N GLU A 40 -15.80 -9.92 -15.81
CA GLU A 40 -17.08 -10.59 -16.09
C GLU A 40 -18.16 -10.28 -15.02
N CYS A 41 -17.76 -9.68 -13.89
CA CYS A 41 -18.70 -9.32 -12.85
C CYS A 41 -19.44 -8.03 -13.25
N PRO A 42 -20.74 -8.10 -13.60
CA PRO A 42 -21.53 -6.97 -14.12
C PRO A 42 -21.94 -5.97 -13.01
N THR A 43 -21.27 -5.97 -11.88
CA THR A 43 -21.51 -4.96 -10.86
C THR A 43 -20.90 -3.65 -11.35
N GLU A 44 -21.68 -2.92 -12.10
CA GLU A 44 -21.53 -1.50 -12.43
C GLU A 44 -21.58 -0.61 -11.17
N ILE A 45 -20.96 -1.03 -10.07
CA ILE A 45 -20.66 -0.06 -9.04
C ILE A 45 -19.49 0.75 -9.60
N PRO A 46 -19.70 2.01 -9.99
CA PRO A 46 -18.61 2.81 -10.52
C PRO A 46 -17.52 2.84 -9.44
N LYS A 47 -16.36 2.37 -9.77
CA LYS A 47 -15.20 2.30 -8.87
C LYS A 47 -14.90 3.65 -8.22
N LEU A 48 -15.26 4.75 -8.91
CA LEU A 48 -15.26 6.11 -8.36
C LEU A 48 -16.34 6.35 -7.30
N GLU A 49 -17.40 5.54 -7.22
CA GLU A 49 -18.45 5.77 -6.21
C GLU A 49 -17.92 5.53 -4.80
N ILE A 50 -17.09 4.50 -4.61
CA ILE A 50 -16.46 4.22 -3.31
C ILE A 50 -15.51 5.36 -2.95
N LEU A 51 -14.69 5.81 -3.89
CA LEU A 51 -13.79 6.94 -3.70
C LEU A 51 -14.57 8.23 -3.42
N ASN A 52 -15.65 8.48 -4.16
CA ASN A 52 -16.52 9.63 -3.92
C ASN A 52 -17.14 9.58 -2.53
N LYS A 53 -17.61 8.41 -2.07
CA LYS A 53 -18.13 8.23 -0.71
C LYS A 53 -17.05 8.43 0.35
N PHE A 54 -15.84 7.93 0.12
CA PHE A 54 -14.69 8.17 1.00
C PHE A 54 -14.38 9.67 1.09
N ASN A 55 -14.45 10.37 -0.04
CA ASN A 55 -14.18 11.81 -0.13
C ASN A 55 -15.24 12.70 0.53
N LEU A 56 -16.42 12.17 0.84
CA LEU A 56 -17.43 12.89 1.65
C LEU A 56 -17.03 13.04 3.13
N PHE A 57 -16.01 12.34 3.59
CA PHE A 57 -15.52 12.53 4.94
C PHE A 57 -14.88 13.91 5.10
N SER A 58 -15.29 14.67 6.11
CA SER A 58 -14.96 16.10 6.24
C SER A 58 -13.59 16.38 6.88
N LYS A 59 -13.00 15.39 7.56
CA LYS A 59 -11.67 15.50 8.18
C LYS A 59 -10.58 14.98 7.25
N PRO A 60 -9.28 15.06 7.60
CA PRO A 60 -8.19 14.57 6.76
C PRO A 60 -8.39 13.11 6.28
N LYS A 61 -8.06 12.90 5.03
CA LYS A 61 -8.17 11.62 4.34
C LYS A 61 -6.83 11.28 3.71
N TYR A 62 -6.41 10.04 3.86
CA TYR A 62 -5.14 9.57 3.32
C TYR A 62 -5.35 8.30 2.50
N HIS A 63 -4.50 8.14 1.51
CA HIS A 63 -4.52 7.00 0.61
C HIS A 63 -3.15 6.34 0.57
N LEU A 64 -3.11 5.04 0.39
CA LEU A 64 -1.94 4.34 -0.11
C LEU A 64 -2.37 3.39 -1.23
N LEU A 65 -1.42 3.04 -2.10
CA LEU A 65 -1.70 2.15 -3.21
C LEU A 65 -1.52 0.69 -2.78
N GLY A 66 -2.49 -0.16 -3.14
CA GLY A 66 -2.32 -1.59 -3.19
C GLY A 66 -1.83 -2.03 -4.58
N ASN A 67 -1.66 -3.33 -4.77
CA ASN A 67 -1.22 -3.84 -6.06
C ASN A 67 -2.33 -3.72 -7.12
N HIS A 68 -3.57 -3.90 -6.73
CA HIS A 68 -4.71 -3.90 -7.65
C HIS A 68 -5.09 -2.52 -8.19
N GLU A 69 -4.62 -1.42 -7.62
CA GLU A 69 -4.72 -0.11 -8.24
C GLU A 69 -3.97 -0.04 -9.58
N CYS A 70 -2.92 -0.85 -9.74
CA CYS A 70 -2.09 -0.87 -10.94
C CYS A 70 -2.43 -2.03 -11.92
N ASP A 71 -3.56 -2.70 -11.77
CA ASP A 71 -3.97 -3.79 -12.67
C ASP A 71 -4.28 -3.29 -14.08
N PHE A 72 -4.92 -2.13 -14.19
CA PHE A 72 -5.45 -1.58 -15.44
C PHE A 72 -4.91 -0.20 -15.82
N CYS A 73 -3.97 0.33 -15.05
CA CYS A 73 -3.35 1.62 -15.30
C CYS A 73 -1.91 1.64 -14.82
N SER A 74 -1.20 2.72 -15.13
CA SER A 74 0.11 2.97 -14.55
C SER A 74 0.00 3.39 -13.08
N LYS A 75 1.10 3.26 -12.33
CA LYS A 75 1.17 3.83 -10.97
C LYS A 75 0.91 5.34 -10.97
N ALA A 76 1.37 6.06 -12.01
CA ALA A 76 1.13 7.49 -12.15
C ALA A 76 -0.37 7.81 -12.28
N ASP A 77 -1.11 7.05 -13.10
CA ASP A 77 -2.56 7.22 -13.24
C ASP A 77 -3.29 6.92 -11.92
N ALA A 78 -2.83 5.90 -11.18
CA ALA A 78 -3.40 5.58 -9.87
C ALA A 78 -3.17 6.69 -8.85
N LEU A 79 -1.99 7.32 -8.85
CA LEU A 79 -1.69 8.48 -8.00
C LEU A 79 -2.61 9.67 -8.34
N GLU A 80 -2.79 9.96 -9.63
CA GLU A 80 -3.69 11.03 -10.09
C GLU A 80 -5.13 10.78 -9.66
N MET A 81 -5.62 9.54 -9.80
CA MET A 81 -6.97 9.14 -9.39
C MET A 81 -7.25 9.43 -7.90
N TYR A 82 -6.27 9.22 -7.04
CA TYR A 82 -6.39 9.47 -5.61
C TYR A 82 -5.96 10.89 -5.19
N GLY A 83 -5.46 11.70 -6.10
CA GLY A 83 -4.91 13.03 -5.80
C GLY A 83 -3.63 12.96 -4.95
N MET A 84 -2.84 11.91 -5.14
CA MET A 84 -1.58 11.72 -4.44
C MET A 84 -0.43 12.32 -5.25
N GLU A 85 0.42 13.12 -4.61
CA GLU A 85 1.63 13.68 -5.26
C GLU A 85 2.75 12.64 -5.41
N LYS A 86 2.84 11.71 -4.46
CA LYS A 86 3.88 10.68 -4.38
C LYS A 86 3.30 9.36 -3.86
N PRO A 87 3.88 8.21 -4.24
CA PRO A 87 3.40 6.91 -3.79
C PRO A 87 3.72 6.62 -2.31
N TYR A 88 4.72 7.30 -1.74
CA TYR A 88 5.09 7.23 -0.33
C TYR A 88 5.29 8.64 0.24
N TYR A 89 4.91 8.85 1.47
CA TYR A 89 4.93 10.16 2.13
C TYR A 89 4.80 10.03 3.64
N SER A 90 4.99 11.13 4.35
CA SER A 90 4.69 11.24 5.78
C SER A 90 3.76 12.41 6.07
N PHE A 91 3.06 12.33 7.19
CA PHE A 91 2.26 13.43 7.71
C PHE A 91 2.26 13.42 9.25
N HIS A 92 1.97 14.58 9.84
CA HIS A 92 1.93 14.76 11.29
C HIS A 92 0.51 15.10 11.74
N LEU A 93 0.06 14.45 12.79
CA LEU A 93 -1.24 14.75 13.39
C LEU A 93 -1.22 14.44 14.88
N LYS A 94 -1.63 15.43 15.70
CA LYS A 94 -1.77 15.30 17.16
C LYS A 94 -0.54 14.70 17.88
N GLY A 95 0.66 15.09 17.47
CA GLY A 95 1.91 14.66 18.10
C GLY A 95 2.33 13.23 17.69
N TRP A 96 1.86 12.76 16.55
CA TRP A 96 2.27 11.51 15.93
C TRP A 96 2.77 11.76 14.50
N GLN A 97 3.81 11.06 14.10
CA GLN A 97 4.25 10.97 12.72
C GLN A 97 3.70 9.68 12.11
N PHE A 98 3.04 9.83 10.98
CA PHE A 98 2.52 8.73 10.18
C PHE A 98 3.32 8.64 8.89
N ILE A 99 3.82 7.46 8.58
CA ILE A 99 4.61 7.18 7.38
C ILE A 99 3.83 6.19 6.51
N VAL A 100 3.65 6.53 5.25
CA VAL A 100 2.99 5.70 4.25
C VAL A 100 4.05 5.18 3.29
N LEU A 101 4.09 3.86 3.09
CA LEU A 101 5.04 3.18 2.21
C LEU A 101 4.34 2.59 0.99
N ASP A 102 5.06 2.54 -0.12
CA ASP A 102 4.64 1.91 -1.37
C ASP A 102 5.53 0.71 -1.69
N GLY A 103 4.97 -0.50 -1.63
CA GLY A 103 5.65 -1.74 -2.00
C GLY A 103 5.36 -2.19 -3.44
N ASN A 104 4.70 -1.36 -4.26
CA ASN A 104 4.24 -1.77 -5.58
C ASN A 104 5.32 -1.63 -6.65
N SER A 105 6.41 -2.35 -6.47
CA SER A 105 7.50 -2.51 -7.45
C SER A 105 7.94 -3.97 -7.52
N TYR A 106 8.50 -4.38 -8.65
CA TYR A 106 9.05 -5.70 -8.90
C TYR A 106 10.42 -5.60 -9.55
N ARG A 107 11.20 -6.68 -9.52
CA ARG A 107 12.41 -6.79 -10.34
C ARG A 107 12.09 -7.49 -11.64
N ASP A 108 12.53 -6.88 -12.73
CA ASP A 108 12.40 -7.45 -14.07
C ASP A 108 13.48 -8.53 -14.36
N GLU A 109 13.51 -9.04 -15.56
CA GLU A 109 14.46 -10.08 -16.01
C GLU A 109 15.94 -9.61 -16.01
N HIS A 110 16.18 -8.30 -15.98
CA HIS A 110 17.51 -7.70 -15.88
C HIS A 110 17.91 -7.35 -14.43
N GLY A 111 16.98 -7.53 -13.49
CA GLY A 111 17.13 -7.19 -12.08
C GLY A 111 16.85 -5.72 -11.78
N ASP A 112 16.37 -4.95 -12.75
CA ASP A 112 15.98 -3.56 -12.57
C ASP A 112 14.67 -3.45 -11.79
N LEU A 113 14.58 -2.45 -10.90
CA LEU A 113 13.36 -2.21 -10.14
C LEU A 113 12.37 -1.41 -10.99
N VAL A 114 11.20 -1.99 -11.21
CA VAL A 114 10.14 -1.46 -12.06
C VAL A 114 8.86 -1.29 -11.25
N ASP A 115 8.19 -0.16 -11.44
CA ASP A 115 6.89 0.10 -10.84
C ASP A 115 5.79 -0.78 -11.43
N TYR A 116 4.82 -1.16 -10.61
CA TYR A 116 3.62 -1.84 -11.09
C TYR A 116 2.92 -0.99 -12.15
N ASN A 117 2.54 -1.64 -13.25
CA ASN A 117 2.03 -0.97 -14.43
C ASN A 117 1.21 -1.95 -15.27
N PHE A 118 -0.08 -1.67 -15.46
CA PHE A 118 -1.01 -2.45 -16.28
C PHE A 118 -0.95 -3.96 -16.01
N GLY A 119 -0.89 -4.36 -14.75
CA GLY A 119 -0.87 -5.76 -14.33
C GLY A 119 0.40 -6.54 -14.68
N LYS A 120 1.45 -5.91 -15.22
CA LYS A 120 2.69 -6.60 -15.62
C LYS A 120 3.38 -7.35 -14.48
N TYR A 121 3.16 -6.94 -13.24
CA TYR A 121 3.70 -7.63 -12.07
C TYR A 121 3.19 -9.07 -11.92
N PHE A 122 2.10 -9.47 -12.60
CA PHE A 122 1.65 -10.85 -12.65
C PHE A 122 2.57 -11.77 -13.47
N GLU A 123 3.45 -11.20 -14.29
CA GLU A 123 4.37 -11.95 -15.14
C GLU A 123 5.66 -12.37 -14.40
N THR A 124 5.85 -11.88 -13.17
CA THR A 124 7.02 -12.19 -12.33
C THR A 124 6.62 -12.72 -10.96
N THR A 125 7.56 -13.41 -10.30
CA THR A 125 7.43 -13.83 -8.89
C THR A 125 8.35 -13.04 -7.97
N ASP A 126 9.20 -12.16 -8.52
CA ASP A 126 10.16 -11.35 -7.77
C ASP A 126 9.57 -10.00 -7.37
N LEU A 127 8.58 -10.06 -6.51
CA LEU A 127 7.79 -8.93 -5.99
C LEU A 127 7.24 -9.27 -4.59
N PRO A 128 6.78 -8.29 -3.80
CA PRO A 128 6.89 -6.83 -3.96
C PRO A 128 8.18 -6.27 -3.35
N TYR A 129 8.58 -5.05 -3.74
CA TYR A 129 9.77 -4.36 -3.23
C TYR A 129 9.48 -2.94 -2.76
N LEU A 130 10.19 -2.48 -1.73
CA LEU A 130 10.41 -1.06 -1.48
C LEU A 130 11.60 -0.59 -2.34
N GLY A 131 11.44 0.52 -3.07
CA GLY A 131 12.52 1.10 -3.85
C GLY A 131 13.67 1.63 -2.99
N GLU A 132 14.88 1.62 -3.54
CA GLU A 132 16.08 2.09 -2.82
C GLU A 132 15.97 3.55 -2.38
N GLN A 133 15.44 4.42 -3.25
CA GLN A 133 15.20 5.83 -2.91
C GLN A 133 14.21 5.99 -1.77
N GLN A 134 13.18 5.14 -1.74
CA GLN A 134 12.21 5.13 -0.65
C GLN A 134 12.82 4.66 0.67
N LEU A 135 13.72 3.67 0.63
CA LEU A 135 14.43 3.21 1.83
C LEU A 135 15.37 4.29 2.39
N VAL A 136 16.07 5.03 1.53
CA VAL A 136 16.88 6.17 1.94
C VAL A 136 16.02 7.25 2.58
N TRP A 137 14.94 7.65 1.93
CA TRP A 137 13.98 8.61 2.45
C TRP A 137 13.37 8.15 3.80
N LEU A 138 12.95 6.89 3.89
CA LEU A 138 12.40 6.33 5.12
C LEU A 138 13.40 6.38 6.29
N ARG A 139 14.67 6.12 6.00
CA ARG A 139 15.73 6.22 7.00
C ARG A 139 15.84 7.65 7.54
N GLU A 140 15.81 8.65 6.67
CA GLU A 140 15.84 10.06 7.04
C GLU A 140 14.61 10.44 7.88
N GLU A 141 13.42 10.05 7.46
CA GLU A 141 12.16 10.26 8.19
C GLU A 141 12.22 9.65 9.60
N VAL A 142 12.65 8.40 9.71
CA VAL A 142 12.75 7.71 11.00
C VAL A 142 13.80 8.36 11.90
N LEU A 143 15.00 8.65 11.37
CA LEU A 143 16.10 9.18 12.19
C LEU A 143 15.87 10.65 12.61
N SER A 144 15.16 11.45 11.83
CA SER A 144 14.80 12.81 12.18
C SER A 144 13.61 12.92 13.13
N ALA A 145 12.79 11.86 13.24
CA ALA A 145 11.55 11.87 14.02
C ALA A 145 11.76 12.27 15.47
N THR A 146 10.91 13.15 15.96
CA THR A 146 10.80 13.53 17.37
C THR A 146 9.53 12.98 18.02
N GLU A 147 8.55 12.62 17.22
CA GLU A 147 7.24 12.08 17.62
C GLU A 147 7.21 10.54 17.53
N PRO A 148 6.25 9.88 18.18
CA PRO A 148 5.99 8.47 17.94
C PRO A 148 5.60 8.23 16.48
N ILE A 149 6.09 7.13 15.90
CA ILE A 149 5.91 6.78 14.49
C ILE A 149 4.91 5.63 14.36
N VAL A 150 3.98 5.76 13.42
CA VAL A 150 3.14 4.69 12.89
C VAL A 150 3.45 4.54 11.40
N ILE A 151 3.64 3.30 10.94
CA ILE A 151 3.95 3.02 9.53
C ILE A 151 2.79 2.26 8.90
N PHE A 152 2.32 2.75 7.75
CA PHE A 152 1.31 2.11 6.91
C PHE A 152 1.92 1.59 5.62
N SER A 153 1.48 0.43 5.17
CA SER A 153 1.81 -0.15 3.88
C SER A 153 0.64 -1.03 3.41
N HIS A 154 0.54 -1.31 2.13
CA HIS A 154 -0.38 -2.34 1.66
C HIS A 154 0.17 -3.74 1.98
N GLN A 155 1.39 -4.01 1.55
CA GLN A 155 2.05 -5.30 1.78
C GLN A 155 2.59 -5.42 3.21
N PRO A 156 2.64 -6.65 3.76
CA PRO A 156 3.26 -6.92 5.06
C PRO A 156 4.71 -6.45 5.16
N LEU A 157 5.02 -5.78 6.26
CA LEU A 157 6.33 -5.23 6.59
C LEU A 157 7.17 -6.19 7.47
N TYR A 158 6.77 -7.44 7.56
CA TYR A 158 7.47 -8.53 8.26
C TYR A 158 7.63 -9.73 7.33
N ALA A 159 8.55 -10.63 7.64
CA ALA A 159 8.85 -11.79 6.81
C ALA A 159 7.64 -12.74 6.72
N CYS A 160 7.03 -12.82 5.54
CA CYS A 160 5.95 -13.76 5.23
C CYS A 160 5.85 -13.97 3.71
N PRO A 161 5.14 -15.02 3.23
CA PRO A 161 5.09 -15.36 1.80
C PRO A 161 4.55 -14.25 0.88
N ARG A 162 3.72 -13.35 1.41
CA ARG A 162 3.15 -12.21 0.67
C ARG A 162 3.75 -10.87 1.10
N GLY A 163 4.81 -10.89 1.91
CA GLY A 163 5.54 -9.70 2.36
C GLY A 163 6.56 -9.22 1.32
N LEU A 164 7.17 -8.10 1.65
CA LEU A 164 8.25 -7.51 0.85
C LEU A 164 9.41 -8.49 0.65
N ARG A 165 9.97 -8.53 -0.56
CA ARG A 165 11.17 -9.32 -0.86
C ARG A 165 12.41 -8.79 -0.14
N ASN A 166 12.52 -7.48 -0.06
CA ASN A 166 13.59 -6.81 0.67
C ASN A 166 13.18 -6.40 2.09
N VAL A 167 12.39 -7.22 2.75
CA VAL A 167 11.95 -6.98 4.14
C VAL A 167 13.12 -6.86 5.11
N ASP A 168 14.24 -7.55 4.87
CA ASP A 168 15.43 -7.49 5.71
C ASP A 168 16.06 -6.09 5.75
N ASP A 169 16.06 -5.37 4.63
CA ASP A 169 16.54 -3.99 4.53
C ASP A 169 15.65 -3.07 5.39
N LEU A 170 14.33 -3.22 5.28
CA LEU A 170 13.37 -2.51 6.12
C LEU A 170 13.57 -2.82 7.60
N GLN A 171 13.68 -4.10 7.96
CA GLN A 171 13.85 -4.52 9.35
C GLN A 171 15.19 -4.04 9.93
N LYS A 172 16.24 -3.98 9.13
CA LYS A 172 17.52 -3.37 9.51
C LYS A 172 17.35 -1.89 9.84
N LEU A 173 16.66 -1.14 8.98
CA LEU A 173 16.37 0.28 9.18
C LEU A 173 15.54 0.51 10.46
N ILE A 174 14.52 -0.31 10.68
CA ILE A 174 13.68 -0.25 11.88
C ILE A 174 14.53 -0.48 13.15
N ARG A 175 15.39 -1.49 13.14
CA ARG A 175 16.32 -1.75 14.28
C ARG A 175 17.27 -0.57 14.52
N GLU A 176 17.81 0.02 13.44
CA GLU A 176 18.68 1.20 13.51
C GLU A 176 17.94 2.39 14.16
N GLY A 177 16.73 2.69 13.69
CA GLY A 177 15.91 3.75 14.27
C GLY A 177 15.63 3.53 15.76
N ARG A 178 15.26 2.31 16.15
CA ARG A 178 15.05 1.97 17.56
C ARG A 178 16.31 2.09 18.41
N ALA A 179 17.46 1.64 17.90
CA ALA A 179 18.75 1.80 18.56
C ALA A 179 19.13 3.28 18.75
N ALA A 180 18.70 4.16 17.85
CA ALA A 180 18.80 5.61 17.94
C ALA A 180 17.73 6.25 18.86
N GLY A 181 16.95 5.46 19.59
CA GLY A 181 15.92 5.93 20.52
C GLY A 181 14.61 6.37 19.87
N LYS A 182 14.39 6.07 18.59
CA LYS A 182 13.16 6.44 17.89
C LYS A 182 12.00 5.54 18.30
N ARG A 183 10.82 6.12 18.43
CA ARG A 183 9.63 5.46 18.97
C ARG A 183 8.75 4.93 17.84
N ILE A 184 9.19 3.90 17.13
CA ILE A 184 8.33 3.20 16.16
C ILE A 184 7.40 2.30 16.98
N GLN A 185 6.10 2.63 17.00
CA GLN A 185 5.13 2.01 17.89
C GLN A 185 4.37 0.88 17.23
N PHE A 186 4.03 1.06 15.96
CA PHE A 186 3.05 0.23 15.31
C PHE A 186 3.22 0.27 13.79
N CYS A 187 3.04 -0.89 13.14
CA CYS A 187 2.95 -1.00 11.69
C CYS A 187 1.61 -1.63 11.31
N MET A 188 0.92 -1.09 10.33
CA MET A 188 -0.34 -1.61 9.84
C MET A 188 -0.28 -1.85 8.34
N ASN A 189 -0.77 -3.01 7.92
CA ASN A 189 -0.87 -3.38 6.51
C ASN A 189 -2.17 -4.15 6.23
N CYS A 190 -2.40 -4.45 4.94
CA CYS A 190 -3.53 -5.24 4.43
C CYS A 190 -3.04 -6.41 3.58
N HIS A 191 -3.45 -6.54 2.32
CA HIS A 191 -2.98 -7.47 1.27
C HIS A 191 -3.24 -8.97 1.51
N VAL A 192 -3.10 -9.47 2.74
CA VAL A 192 -3.21 -10.92 3.05
C VAL A 192 -4.64 -11.38 3.24
N HIS A 193 -5.59 -10.45 3.40
CA HIS A 193 -7.02 -10.70 3.65
C HIS A 193 -7.29 -11.56 4.88
N ARG A 194 -6.55 -11.32 5.95
CA ARG A 194 -6.70 -11.96 7.27
C ARG A 194 -6.27 -11.00 8.37
N ASP A 195 -6.90 -11.09 9.52
CA ASP A 195 -6.43 -10.41 10.72
C ASP A 195 -5.24 -11.16 11.31
N ILE A 196 -4.06 -10.55 11.24
CA ILE A 196 -2.83 -11.12 11.77
C ILE A 196 -2.16 -10.13 12.71
N ARG A 197 -1.71 -10.62 13.86
CA ARG A 197 -0.85 -9.88 14.79
C ARG A 197 0.50 -10.55 14.81
N HIS A 198 1.52 -9.81 14.41
CA HIS A 198 2.90 -10.26 14.44
C HIS A 198 3.71 -9.31 15.30
N PHE A 199 4.52 -9.84 16.21
CA PHE A 199 5.41 -9.07 17.06
C PHE A 199 6.85 -9.36 16.69
N GLU A 200 7.59 -8.33 16.31
CA GLU A 200 8.99 -8.45 15.98
C GLU A 200 9.73 -7.16 16.40
N ASN A 201 10.94 -7.32 16.97
CA ASN A 201 11.75 -6.19 17.42
C ASN A 201 11.03 -5.21 18.36
N GLY A 202 10.04 -5.70 19.14
CA GLY A 202 9.25 -4.90 20.07
C GLY A 202 8.22 -3.98 19.38
N ILE A 203 7.87 -4.26 18.15
CA ILE A 203 6.85 -3.56 17.35
C ILE A 203 5.71 -4.51 17.06
N LEU A 204 4.48 -4.03 17.15
CA LEU A 204 3.30 -4.72 16.67
C LEU A 204 3.12 -4.44 15.17
N TYR A 205 3.07 -5.48 14.36
CA TYR A 205 2.63 -5.47 12.97
C TYR A 205 1.21 -6.03 12.94
N TYR A 206 0.29 -5.25 12.46
CA TYR A 206 -1.10 -5.66 12.36
C TYR A 206 -1.53 -5.70 10.89
N THR A 207 -1.85 -6.89 10.41
CA THR A 207 -2.47 -7.07 9.10
C THR A 207 -3.97 -7.03 9.25
N LEU A 208 -4.61 -6.10 8.56
CA LEU A 208 -6.05 -5.91 8.58
C LEU A 208 -6.71 -6.76 7.48
N ASN A 209 -7.81 -7.41 7.83
CA ASN A 209 -8.61 -8.12 6.85
C ASN A 209 -9.31 -7.14 5.89
N SER A 210 -9.71 -7.61 4.72
CA SER A 210 -10.55 -6.85 3.80
C SER A 210 -11.92 -6.57 4.40
N ILE A 211 -12.45 -5.38 4.18
CA ILE A 211 -13.82 -5.01 4.60
C ILE A 211 -14.86 -5.88 3.90
N SER A 212 -14.59 -6.28 2.66
CA SER A 212 -15.50 -7.15 1.89
C SER A 212 -15.53 -8.59 2.39
N ASN A 213 -14.53 -9.02 3.15
CA ASN A 213 -14.36 -10.37 3.71
C ASN A 213 -14.47 -11.52 2.67
N TYR A 214 -14.48 -11.19 1.37
CA TYR A 214 -14.57 -12.12 0.25
C TYR A 214 -13.62 -11.66 -0.87
N TRP A 215 -12.50 -12.32 -0.95
CA TRP A 215 -11.61 -12.37 -2.12
C TRP A 215 -10.89 -13.69 -2.12
#